data_1ef092d7f973151dda0081b92a61d085
#
_entry.id   1ef092d7f973151dda0081b92a61d085
#
_cell.length_a   1.000
_cell.length_b   1.000
_cell.length_c   1.000
_cell.angle_alpha   90.00
_cell.angle_beta   90.00
_cell.angle_gamma   90.00
#
_symmetry.space_group_name_H-M   'P 1'
#
loop_
_entity.id
_entity.type
_entity.pdbx_description
1 polymer ?
#
loop_
_entity_poly.entity_id
_entity_poly.type
_entity_poly.pdbx_seq_one_letter_code
_entity_poly.pdbx_strand_id
1 'polypeptide(L)'
;MSAASNCRLIGRWRIVEADLWDRDYLDLVEPAAIAIGPNGRGEIAFGAMQAGLDLGYGQSIVSFTWSGFDEMDEVSGDGHAEILEDGSIEITFTYHNGDEAILKAKPETSSTAC
;
A
#
# COMPACT_ATOMS: atom_id res chain seq x y z
N MET A 1 7.95 20.15 -12.84
CA MET A 1 6.86 19.14 -12.86
C MET A 1 7.39 17.78 -12.42
N SER A 2 6.82 17.21 -11.40
CA SER A 2 7.28 15.91 -10.94
C SER A 2 6.43 14.81 -11.54
N ALA A 3 6.99 13.60 -11.66
CA ALA A 3 6.26 12.44 -12.14
C ALA A 3 5.05 12.14 -11.26
N ALA A 4 5.10 12.54 -10.00
CA ALA A 4 4.01 12.31 -9.06
C ALA A 4 2.70 12.92 -9.53
N SER A 5 2.75 14.09 -10.17
CA SER A 5 1.52 14.77 -10.58
C SER A 5 0.74 13.98 -11.64
N ASN A 6 1.40 13.03 -12.31
CA ASN A 6 0.75 12.20 -13.33
C ASN A 6 0.42 10.80 -12.82
N CYS A 7 0.73 10.50 -11.57
CA CYS A 7 0.52 9.16 -11.05
C CYS A 7 -0.92 8.99 -10.61
N ARG A 8 -1.58 7.97 -11.12
CA ARG A 8 -2.98 7.69 -10.84
C ARG A 8 -3.19 7.01 -9.49
N LEU A 9 -2.11 6.60 -8.84
CA LEU A 9 -2.18 5.90 -7.57
C LEU A 9 -2.05 6.83 -6.36
N ILE A 10 -1.81 8.11 -6.57
CA ILE A 10 -1.71 9.04 -5.44
C ILE A 10 -3.07 9.16 -4.76
N GLY A 11 -3.08 8.96 -3.45
CA GLY A 11 -4.29 9.01 -2.65
C GLY A 11 -4.29 7.93 -1.59
N ARG A 12 -5.43 7.74 -0.96
CA ARG A 12 -5.60 6.76 0.09
C ARG A 12 -6.45 5.60 -0.43
N TRP A 13 -6.00 4.38 -0.15
CA TRP A 13 -6.64 3.17 -0.65
C TRP A 13 -6.93 2.24 0.52
N ARG A 14 -8.13 1.65 0.53
CA ARG A 14 -8.50 0.67 1.54
C ARG A 14 -8.12 -0.72 1.06
N ILE A 15 -7.31 -1.43 1.85
CA ILE A 15 -6.91 -2.79 1.53
C ILE A 15 -8.07 -3.72 1.89
N VAL A 16 -8.58 -4.45 0.90
CA VAL A 16 -9.79 -5.26 1.07
C VAL A 16 -9.53 -6.76 0.97
N GLU A 17 -8.39 -7.16 0.40
CA GLU A 17 -8.06 -8.57 0.23
C GLU A 17 -6.55 -8.78 0.31
N ALA A 18 -6.16 -9.98 0.74
CA ALA A 18 -4.78 -10.42 0.69
C ALA A 18 -4.76 -11.92 0.46
N ASP A 19 -3.72 -12.42 -0.21
CA ASP A 19 -3.62 -13.85 -0.48
C ASP A 19 -3.12 -14.65 0.73
N LEU A 20 -2.44 -14.02 1.68
CA LEU A 20 -1.89 -14.69 2.86
C LEU A 20 -2.74 -14.52 4.12
N TRP A 21 -3.62 -13.53 4.15
CA TRP A 21 -4.39 -13.19 5.35
C TRP A 21 -5.84 -12.95 5.00
N ASP A 22 -6.73 -13.22 5.97
CA ASP A 22 -8.15 -12.91 5.78
C ASP A 22 -8.43 -11.47 6.23
N ARG A 23 -9.65 -11.01 5.99
CA ARG A 23 -10.02 -9.62 6.29
C ARG A 23 -9.98 -9.32 7.77
N ASP A 24 -10.32 -10.28 8.61
CA ASP A 24 -10.30 -10.05 10.05
C ASP A 24 -8.88 -9.74 10.51
N TYR A 25 -7.89 -10.43 9.95
CA TYR A 25 -6.51 -10.13 10.29
C TYR A 25 -6.09 -8.76 9.75
N LEU A 26 -6.48 -8.44 8.51
CA LEU A 26 -6.07 -7.17 7.89
C LEU A 26 -6.52 -5.98 8.72
N ASP A 27 -7.73 -6.04 9.28
CA ASP A 27 -8.30 -4.94 10.06
C ASP A 27 -8.10 -5.11 11.57
N LEU A 28 -7.13 -5.90 11.98
CA LEU A 28 -6.94 -6.30 13.38
C LEU A 28 -6.77 -5.12 14.33
N VAL A 29 -5.94 -4.16 13.96
CA VAL A 29 -5.65 -3.00 14.82
C VAL A 29 -6.46 -1.78 14.34
N GLU A 30 -6.46 -1.55 13.05
CA GLU A 30 -7.19 -0.44 12.43
C GLU A 30 -7.51 -0.85 10.99
N PRO A 31 -8.40 -0.14 10.32
CA PRO A 31 -8.71 -0.48 8.92
C PRO A 31 -7.45 -0.49 8.06
N ALA A 32 -7.25 -1.60 7.36
CA ALA A 32 -6.08 -1.77 6.52
C ALA A 32 -6.11 -0.78 5.36
N ALA A 33 -5.01 -0.06 5.16
CA ALA A 33 -4.96 0.97 4.14
C ALA A 33 -3.52 1.22 3.68
N ILE A 34 -3.39 1.75 2.46
CA ILE A 34 -2.14 2.27 1.96
C ILE A 34 -2.39 3.71 1.50
N ALA A 35 -1.53 4.62 1.88
CA ALA A 35 -1.59 6.01 1.45
C ALA A 35 -0.36 6.29 0.59
N ILE A 36 -0.59 6.76 -0.62
CA ILE A 36 0.47 7.07 -1.59
C ILE A 36 0.48 8.58 -1.77
N GLY A 37 1.50 9.22 -1.20
CA GLY A 37 1.59 10.67 -1.23
C GLY A 37 2.32 11.19 -2.46
N PRO A 38 2.23 12.51 -2.72
CA PRO A 38 2.86 13.10 -3.89
C PRO A 38 4.30 13.53 -3.69
N ASN A 39 4.84 13.34 -2.49
CA ASN A 39 6.17 13.85 -2.12
C ASN A 39 7.22 12.74 -1.99
N GLY A 40 6.98 11.58 -2.57
CA GLY A 40 7.90 10.45 -2.48
C GLY A 40 7.72 9.62 -1.24
N ARG A 41 6.72 9.91 -0.43
CA ARG A 41 6.48 9.22 0.84
C ARG A 41 5.08 8.68 0.92
N GLY A 42 4.94 7.56 1.59
CA GLY A 42 3.64 6.97 1.84
C GLY A 42 3.67 6.14 3.10
N GLU A 43 2.54 5.49 3.38
CA GLU A 43 2.38 4.64 4.55
C GLU A 43 1.51 3.45 4.20
N ILE A 44 1.76 2.32 4.84
CA ILE A 44 0.89 1.16 4.71
C ILE A 44 0.70 0.58 6.11
N ALA A 45 -0.52 0.13 6.39
CA ALA A 45 -0.83 -0.54 7.65
C ALA A 45 -1.86 -1.64 7.38
N PHE A 46 -1.58 -2.82 7.88
CA PHE A 46 -2.54 -3.93 7.86
C PHE A 46 -2.14 -4.93 8.94
N GLY A 47 -3.13 -5.59 9.53
CA GLY A 47 -2.87 -6.49 10.64
C GLY A 47 -2.21 -5.74 11.78
N ALA A 48 -1.14 -6.28 12.30
CA ALA A 48 -0.34 -5.63 13.34
C ALA A 48 0.86 -4.87 12.77
N MET A 49 0.96 -4.76 11.45
CA MET A 49 2.12 -4.17 10.78
C MET A 49 1.85 -2.74 10.37
N GLN A 50 2.83 -1.87 10.55
CA GLN A 50 2.82 -0.49 10.07
C GLN A 50 4.18 -0.17 9.50
N ALA A 51 4.19 0.46 8.34
CA ALA A 51 5.45 0.77 7.66
C ALA A 51 5.35 2.09 6.91
N GLY A 52 6.49 2.76 6.81
CA GLY A 52 6.64 3.91 5.92
C GLY A 52 7.16 3.47 4.57
N LEU A 53 6.79 4.18 3.53
CA LEU A 53 7.14 3.86 2.15
C LEU A 53 7.99 4.96 1.55
N ASP A 54 8.99 4.56 0.76
CA ASP A 54 9.71 5.46 -0.15
C ASP A 54 9.25 5.11 -1.55
N LEU A 55 8.65 6.07 -2.25
CA LEU A 55 7.91 5.82 -3.48
C LEU A 55 8.67 6.24 -4.73
N GLY A 56 8.52 5.43 -5.79
CA GLY A 56 8.93 5.79 -7.14
C GLY A 56 7.71 5.73 -8.04
N TYR A 57 7.44 6.79 -8.78
CA TYR A 57 6.19 6.94 -9.51
C TYR A 57 6.29 6.58 -10.97
N GLY A 58 5.28 5.87 -11.49
CA GLY A 58 5.01 5.71 -12.90
C GLY A 58 3.60 6.20 -13.16
N GLN A 59 3.09 6.03 -14.36
CA GLN A 59 1.73 6.47 -14.69
C GLN A 59 0.66 5.61 -14.04
N SER A 60 0.84 4.30 -14.09
CA SER A 60 -0.13 3.36 -13.55
C SER A 60 0.48 2.39 -12.56
N ILE A 61 1.71 2.63 -12.13
CA ILE A 61 2.42 1.77 -11.20
C ILE A 61 3.27 2.63 -10.26
N VAL A 62 3.37 2.20 -9.02
CA VAL A 62 4.26 2.82 -8.04
C VAL A 62 5.12 1.72 -7.46
N SER A 63 6.43 1.89 -7.53
CA SER A 63 7.36 1.00 -6.85
C SER A 63 7.75 1.63 -5.52
N PHE A 64 8.12 0.82 -4.55
CA PHE A 64 8.48 1.35 -3.24
C PHE A 64 9.42 0.41 -2.49
N THR A 65 10.14 1.01 -1.55
CA THR A 65 10.77 0.26 -0.47
C THR A 65 10.04 0.66 0.80
N TRP A 66 10.01 -0.24 1.77
CA TRP A 66 9.28 0.02 3.00
C TRP A 66 10.06 -0.46 4.21
N SER A 67 9.82 0.19 5.33
CA SER A 67 10.38 -0.24 6.61
C SER A 67 9.43 0.13 7.72
N GLY A 68 9.32 -0.71 8.72
CA GLY A 68 8.41 -0.49 9.82
C GLY A 68 8.47 -1.60 10.84
N PHE A 69 7.34 -1.85 11.50
CA PHE A 69 7.27 -2.82 12.58
C PHE A 69 6.05 -3.72 12.42
N ASP A 70 6.25 -5.00 12.76
CA ASP A 70 5.18 -5.99 12.83
C ASP A 70 5.19 -6.50 14.26
N GLU A 71 4.26 -6.03 15.07
CA GLU A 71 4.16 -6.38 16.49
C GLU A 71 5.46 -6.15 17.25
N MET A 72 6.12 -5.04 17.00
CA MET A 72 7.39 -4.67 17.64
C MET A 72 8.63 -5.26 16.98
N ASP A 73 8.48 -6.19 16.04
CA ASP A 73 9.62 -6.67 15.26
C ASP A 73 9.89 -5.72 14.10
N GLU A 74 11.10 -5.28 13.97
CA GLU A 74 11.49 -4.43 12.84
C GLU A 74 11.52 -5.24 11.55
N VAL A 75 10.81 -4.74 10.53
CA VAL A 75 10.71 -5.44 9.24
C VAL A 75 10.89 -4.44 8.11
N SER A 76 11.32 -4.94 6.96
CA SER A 76 11.52 -4.11 5.78
C SER A 76 11.41 -4.95 4.53
N GLY A 77 11.34 -4.28 3.39
CA GLY A 77 11.27 -4.95 2.10
C GLY A 77 11.01 -3.95 1.00
N ASP A 78 10.44 -4.47 -0.09
CA ASP A 78 10.09 -3.63 -1.22
C ASP A 78 8.78 -4.13 -1.82
N GLY A 79 8.37 -3.53 -2.93
CA GLY A 79 7.17 -3.94 -3.62
C GLY A 79 6.74 -2.93 -4.66
N HIS A 80 5.56 -3.14 -5.16
CA HIS A 80 4.95 -2.20 -6.11
C HIS A 80 3.44 -2.32 -6.06
N ALA A 81 2.76 -1.28 -6.52
CA ALA A 81 1.32 -1.25 -6.65
C ALA A 81 0.97 -0.88 -8.08
N GLU A 82 -0.01 -1.55 -8.65
CA GLU A 82 -0.41 -1.36 -10.04
C GLU A 82 -1.91 -1.14 -10.10
N ILE A 83 -2.36 -0.17 -10.91
CA ILE A 83 -3.78 0.09 -11.07
C ILE A 83 -4.38 -0.93 -12.02
N LEU A 84 -5.56 -1.43 -11.67
CA LEU A 84 -6.27 -2.44 -12.44
C LEU A 84 -7.41 -1.79 -13.23
N GLU A 85 -8.00 -2.55 -14.15
CA GLU A 85 -9.06 -2.04 -15.01
C GLU A 85 -10.30 -1.56 -14.27
N ASP A 86 -10.58 -2.18 -13.13
CA ASP A 86 -11.76 -1.82 -12.34
C ASP A 86 -11.54 -0.63 -11.40
N GLY A 87 -10.37 -0.01 -11.48
CA GLY A 87 -10.06 1.14 -10.63
C GLY A 87 -9.45 0.78 -9.28
N SER A 88 -9.32 -0.50 -8.97
CA SER A 88 -8.61 -0.94 -7.77
C SER A 88 -7.11 -1.02 -8.06
N ILE A 89 -6.32 -1.27 -7.00
CA ILE A 89 -4.89 -1.52 -7.19
C ILE A 89 -4.52 -2.88 -6.61
N GLU A 90 -3.52 -3.49 -7.23
CA GLU A 90 -2.92 -4.71 -6.74
C GLU A 90 -1.53 -4.36 -6.21
N ILE A 91 -1.26 -4.76 -4.99
CA ILE A 91 -0.01 -4.45 -4.31
C ILE A 91 0.77 -5.75 -4.14
N THR A 92 1.96 -5.79 -4.72
CA THR A 92 2.90 -6.89 -4.46
C THR A 92 3.82 -6.42 -3.36
N PHE A 93 3.75 -7.07 -2.21
CA PHE A 93 4.43 -6.65 -1.00
C PHE A 93 5.46 -7.73 -0.64
N THR A 94 6.74 -7.39 -0.78
CA THR A 94 7.83 -8.37 -0.60
C THR A 94 8.62 -8.03 0.64
N TYR A 95 8.76 -9.03 1.52
CA TYR A 95 9.56 -8.91 2.73
C TYR A 95 11.03 -9.14 2.39
N HIS A 96 11.90 -8.54 3.16
CA HIS A 96 13.34 -8.65 2.96
C HIS A 96 13.82 -10.11 3.00
N ASN A 97 13.13 -10.97 3.72
CA ASN A 97 13.49 -12.39 3.82
C ASN A 97 13.01 -13.22 2.62
N GLY A 98 12.35 -12.59 1.65
CA GLY A 98 11.90 -13.27 0.44
C GLY A 98 10.43 -13.65 0.42
N ASP A 99 9.70 -13.51 1.52
CA ASP A 99 8.26 -13.78 1.53
C ASP A 99 7.54 -12.67 0.75
N GLU A 100 6.48 -13.06 0.06
CA GLU A 100 5.73 -12.14 -0.78
C GLU A 100 4.23 -12.28 -0.53
N ALA A 101 3.53 -11.18 -0.48
CA ALA A 101 2.08 -11.15 -0.34
C ALA A 101 1.46 -10.29 -1.43
N ILE A 102 0.30 -10.70 -1.91
CA ILE A 102 -0.47 -9.91 -2.89
C ILE A 102 -1.67 -9.34 -2.16
N LEU A 103 -1.79 -8.03 -2.18
CA LEU A 103 -2.87 -7.32 -1.54
C LEU A 103 -3.70 -6.61 -2.60
N LYS A 104 -4.99 -6.47 -2.35
CA LYS A 104 -5.87 -5.72 -3.24
C LYS A 104 -6.51 -4.59 -2.47
N ALA A 105 -6.52 -3.39 -3.06
CA ALA A 105 -7.07 -2.20 -2.41
C ALA A 105 -7.97 -1.44 -3.36
N LYS A 106 -8.94 -0.73 -2.78
CA LYS A 106 -9.88 0.10 -3.52
C LYS A 106 -9.75 1.54 -3.08
N PRO A 107 -10.08 2.51 -3.95
CA PRO A 107 -10.03 3.91 -3.54
C PRO A 107 -10.90 4.13 -2.30
N GLU A 108 -10.38 4.88 -1.35
CA GLU A 108 -11.18 5.26 -0.19
C GLU A 108 -12.09 6.40 -0.61
N THR A 109 -13.39 6.17 -0.49
CA THR A 109 -14.38 7.09 -1.05
C THR A 109 -15.02 7.98 -0.02
N SER A 110 -14.58 7.92 1.17
CA SER A 110 -15.23 8.67 2.24
C SER A 110 -15.21 10.16 1.99
N SER A 111 -14.70 10.58 1.18
CA SER A 111 -14.72 11.91 1.09
C SER A 111 -15.22 12.50 -0.02
N THR A 112 -15.34 12.18 0.11
CA THR A 112 -15.44 12.72 -0.39
C THR A 112 -15.50 13.47 -0.81
N ALA A 113 -15.51 13.68 -0.87
CA ALA A 113 -15.42 14.27 -1.14
C ALA A 113 -15.28 14.82 -1.52
N CYS A 114 -15.35 15.04 -1.64
CA CYS A 114 -15.24 15.66 -2.01
C CYS A 114 -15.52 16.14 -2.29
#